data_fcca3e6e32192e26bff604235f9d740d
#
_entry.id   fcca3e6e32192e26bff604235f9d740d
#
_cell.length_a   1.000
_cell.length_b   1.000
_cell.length_c   1.000
_cell.angle_alpha   90.00
_cell.angle_beta   90.00
_cell.angle_gamma   90.00
#
_symmetry.space_group_name_H-M   'P 1'
#
loop_
_entity.id
_entity.type
_entity.pdbx_description
1 polymer ?
#
loop_
_entity_poly.entity_id
_entity_poly.type
_entity_poly.pdbx_seq_one_letter_code
_entity_poly.pdbx_strand_id
1 'polypeptide(L)' 'MGNPIRVATALLSERIFAGRPTKDGKGFKEPRYDVTSDVLVAIRDKVGIGNEIDVETGGVVQFRIAILPPRDAP' A
#
# COMPACT_ATOMS: atom_id res chain seq x y z
N MET A 1 -1.00 5.37 22.08
CA MET A 1 -2.07 5.85 21.20
C MET A 1 -1.87 5.35 19.78
N GLY A 2 -2.94 4.92 19.16
CA GLY A 2 -2.87 4.44 17.80
C GLY A 2 -2.68 5.57 16.80
N ASN A 3 -2.21 5.24 15.63
CA ASN A 3 -2.11 6.16 14.51
C ASN A 3 -3.53 6.52 14.04
N PRO A 4 -3.92 7.80 14.01
CA PRO A 4 -5.27 8.19 13.59
C PRO A 4 -5.50 8.00 12.09
N ILE A 5 -4.43 7.88 11.31
CA ILE A 5 -4.51 7.71 9.86
C ILE A 5 -4.10 6.30 9.49
N ARG A 6 -4.89 5.68 8.64
CA ARG A 6 -4.62 4.35 8.14
C ARG A 6 -4.61 4.37 6.61
N VAL A 7 -3.75 3.55 6.02
CA VAL A 7 -3.72 3.33 4.58
C VAL A 7 -4.14 1.88 4.33
N ALA A 8 -5.16 1.69 3.51
CA ALA A 8 -5.66 0.34 3.21
C ALA A 8 -6.43 0.33 1.90
N THR A 9 -6.58 -0.87 1.35
CA THR A 9 -7.41 -1.08 0.17
C THR A 9 -8.88 -0.98 0.55
N ALA A 10 -9.66 -0.26 -0.24
CA ALA A 10 -11.10 -0.17 -0.02
C ALA A 10 -11.76 -1.52 -0.28
N LEU A 11 -12.82 -1.81 0.49
CA LEU A 11 -13.45 -3.12 0.49
C LEU A 11 -13.99 -3.55 -0.88
N LEU A 12 -14.58 -2.61 -1.63
CA LEU A 12 -15.23 -2.90 -2.91
C LEU A 12 -14.48 -2.29 -4.10
N SER A 13 -13.22 -2.00 -3.93
CA SER A 13 -12.43 -1.30 -4.95
C SER A 13 -10.99 -1.76 -4.89
N GLU A 14 -10.29 -1.70 -6.01
CA GLU A 14 -8.86 -1.97 -6.06
C GLU A 14 -8.03 -0.74 -5.66
N ARG A 15 -8.70 0.35 -5.31
CA ARG A 15 -8.02 1.59 -4.94
C ARG A 15 -7.55 1.56 -3.50
N ILE A 16 -6.47 2.27 -3.25
CA ILE A 16 -5.87 2.40 -1.92
C ILE A 16 -6.22 3.77 -1.36
N PHE A 17 -6.76 3.80 -0.15
CA PHE A 17 -7.18 5.04 0.49
C PHE A 17 -6.39 5.27 1.78
N ALA A 18 -6.23 6.54 2.11
CA ALA A 18 -5.72 6.97 3.41
C ALA A 18 -6.79 7.78 4.10
N GLY A 19 -6.99 7.51 5.38
CA GLY A 19 -7.98 8.21 6.18
C GLY A 19 -8.10 7.62 7.56
N ARG A 20 -9.09 8.11 8.31
CA ARG A 20 -9.38 7.59 9.64
C ARG A 20 -10.28 6.37 9.53
N PRO A 21 -9.95 5.27 10.20
CA PRO A 21 -10.81 4.10 10.14
C PRO A 21 -12.13 4.33 10.89
N THR A 22 -13.18 3.65 10.42
CA THR A 22 -14.44 3.58 11.18
C THR A 22 -14.24 2.70 12.42
N LYS A 23 -15.19 2.74 13.35
CA LYS A 23 -15.07 1.98 14.61
C LYS A 23 -14.92 0.49 14.38
N ASP A 24 -15.60 -0.05 13.38
CA ASP A 24 -15.51 -1.47 13.07
C ASP A 24 -14.28 -1.85 12.23
N GLY A 25 -13.50 -0.86 11.80
CA GLY A 25 -12.30 -1.08 11.01
C GLY A 25 -12.53 -1.51 9.57
N LYS A 26 -13.77 -1.49 9.09
CA LYS A 26 -14.09 -1.98 7.75
C LYS A 26 -14.10 -0.91 6.68
N GLY A 27 -13.96 0.34 7.06
CA GLY A 27 -13.97 1.44 6.11
C GLY A 27 -13.30 2.67 6.67
N PHE A 28 -13.53 3.80 6.01
CA PHE A 28 -12.93 5.08 6.38
C PHE A 28 -14.00 6.12 6.64
N LYS A 29 -13.72 6.97 7.63
CA LYS A 29 -14.51 8.17 7.87
C LYS A 29 -14.15 9.22 6.82
N GLU A 30 -15.11 10.08 6.49
CA GLU A 30 -14.80 11.22 5.64
C GLU A 30 -14.04 12.29 6.43
N PRO A 31 -13.06 13.00 5.85
CA PRO A 31 -12.58 12.81 4.47
C PRO A 31 -11.61 11.63 4.35
N ARG A 32 -11.62 11.01 3.19
CA ARG A 32 -10.65 9.98 2.84
C ARG A 32 -10.01 10.37 1.50
N TYR A 33 -8.80 9.88 1.28
CA TYR A 33 -8.01 10.28 0.11
C TYR A 33 -7.59 9.05 -0.67
N ASP A 34 -7.80 9.07 -1.98
CA ASP A 34 -7.29 8.03 -2.87
C ASP A 34 -5.80 8.28 -3.07
N VAL A 35 -4.98 7.40 -2.53
CA VAL A 35 -3.52 7.50 -2.57
C VAL A 35 -2.89 6.40 -3.41
N THR A 36 -3.69 5.72 -4.25
CA THR A 36 -3.23 4.57 -5.03
C THR A 36 -1.95 4.87 -5.80
N SER A 37 -1.96 5.93 -6.60
CA SER A 37 -0.79 6.29 -7.41
C SER A 37 0.41 6.64 -6.56
N ASP A 38 0.19 7.40 -5.49
CA ASP A 38 1.28 7.82 -4.60
C ASP A 38 1.93 6.63 -3.92
N VAL A 39 1.13 5.66 -3.47
CA VAL A 39 1.64 4.46 -2.80
C VAL A 39 2.45 3.62 -3.80
N LEU A 40 1.94 3.42 -5.01
CA LEU A 40 2.64 2.62 -6.01
C LEU A 40 3.96 3.26 -6.43
N VAL A 41 3.98 4.58 -6.60
CA VAL A 41 5.20 5.31 -6.91
C VAL A 41 6.19 5.22 -5.76
N ALA A 42 5.72 5.36 -4.53
CA ALA A 42 6.58 5.27 -3.35
C ALA A 42 7.22 3.89 -3.22
N ILE A 43 6.48 2.83 -3.51
CA ILE A 43 7.02 1.47 -3.50
C ILE A 43 8.09 1.31 -4.57
N ARG A 44 7.81 1.80 -5.78
CA ARG A 44 8.78 1.75 -6.87
C ARG A 44 10.09 2.48 -6.49
N ASP A 45 9.96 3.65 -5.89
CA ASP A 45 11.11 4.45 -5.52
C ASP A 45 11.91 3.80 -4.37
N LYS A 46 11.21 3.16 -3.45
CA LYS A 46 11.86 2.49 -2.32
C LYS A 46 12.61 1.23 -2.75
N VAL A 47 11.98 0.41 -3.57
CA VAL A 47 12.55 -0.88 -3.97
C VAL A 47 13.50 -0.74 -5.15
N GLY A 48 13.09 0.03 -6.16
CA GLY A 48 13.82 0.17 -7.41
C GLY A 48 13.43 -0.88 -8.45
N ILE A 49 13.37 -0.46 -9.70
CA ILE A 49 13.04 -1.36 -10.81
C ILE A 49 14.13 -2.43 -10.94
N GLY A 50 13.73 -3.68 -11.03
CA GLY A 50 14.64 -4.82 -11.12
C GLY A 50 15.10 -5.37 -9.78
N ASN A 51 14.66 -4.77 -8.69
CA ASN A 51 15.02 -5.19 -7.33
C ASN A 51 13.85 -5.79 -6.59
N GLU A 52 14.17 -6.42 -5.46
CA GLU A 52 13.15 -6.95 -4.56
C GLU A 52 13.56 -6.75 -3.12
N ILE A 53 12.58 -6.69 -2.23
CA ILE A 53 12.82 -6.60 -0.79
C ILE A 53 11.91 -7.59 -0.07
N ASP A 54 12.37 -8.06 1.09
CA ASP A 54 11.56 -8.85 2.00
C ASP A 54 10.86 -7.91 2.98
N VAL A 55 9.59 -8.17 3.24
CA VAL A 55 8.83 -7.45 4.26
C VAL A 55 8.71 -8.35 5.47
N GLU A 56 9.29 -7.91 6.58
CA GLU A 56 9.36 -8.69 7.80
C GLU A 56 8.54 -8.07 8.92
N THR A 57 8.04 -8.92 9.78
CA THR A 57 7.39 -8.51 11.03
C THR A 57 7.90 -9.41 12.14
N GLY A 58 8.48 -8.80 13.18
CA GLY A 58 9.01 -9.57 14.32
C GLY A 58 10.13 -10.52 13.94
N GLY A 59 10.92 -10.18 12.92
CA GLY A 59 12.02 -11.02 12.46
C GLY A 59 11.60 -12.14 11.51
N VAL A 60 10.32 -12.20 11.15
CA VAL A 60 9.81 -13.24 10.25
C VAL A 60 9.39 -12.59 8.93
N VAL A 61 9.89 -13.11 7.81
CA VAL A 61 9.50 -12.62 6.48
C VAL A 61 8.05 -13.00 6.21
N GLN A 62 7.23 -12.00 5.96
CA GLN A 62 5.80 -12.18 5.66
C GLN A 62 5.54 -12.30 4.18
N PHE A 63 6.23 -11.48 3.38
CA PHE A 63 6.10 -11.51 1.94
C PHE A 63 7.25 -10.75 1.31
N ARG A 64 7.33 -10.82 0.00
CA ARG A 64 8.39 -10.19 -0.78
C ARG A 64 7.76 -9.27 -1.82
N ILE A 65 8.35 -8.10 -2.01
CA ILE A 65 7.92 -7.16 -3.05
C ILE A 65 9.01 -7.10 -4.11
N ALA A 66 8.64 -7.36 -5.35
CA ALA A 66 9.54 -7.27 -6.50
C ALA A 66 8.98 -6.25 -7.49
N ILE A 67 9.84 -5.37 -7.98
CA ILE A 67 9.47 -4.39 -9.00
C ILE A 67 10.11 -4.83 -10.31
N LEU A 68 9.29 -5.29 -11.21
CA LEU A 68 9.75 -5.74 -12.52
C LEU A 68 9.70 -4.60 -13.52
N PRO A 69 10.63 -4.55 -14.48
CA PRO A 69 10.52 -3.57 -15.54
C PRO A 69 9.25 -3.79 -16.35
N PRO A 70 8.70 -2.75 -16.96
CA PRO A 70 7.52 -2.93 -17.80
C PRO A 70 7.82 -3.89 -18.93
N ARG A 71 6.79 -4.61 -19.34
CA ARG A 71 6.93 -5.48 -20.52
C ARG A 71 7.15 -4.59 -21.74
N ASP A 72 7.95 -5.08 -22.65
CA ASP A 72 8.13 -4.38 -23.91
C ASP A 72 6.77 -4.27 -24.59
N ALA A 73 6.39 -3.04 -24.94
CA ALA A 73 5.14 -2.83 -25.64
C ALA A 73 5.22 -3.44 -27.01
N PRO A 74 4.14 -4.08 -27.45
CA PRO A 74 4.08 -4.58 -28.82
C PRO A 74 4.06 -3.44 -29.82
#